data_d98603720cc0e7c7276a6436b7c64b8d
#
_entry.id   d98603720cc0e7c7276a6436b7c64b8d
#
_cell.length_a   1.000
_cell.length_b   1.000
_cell.length_c   1.000
_cell.angle_alpha   90.00
_cell.angle_beta   90.00
_cell.angle_gamma   90.00
#
_symmetry.space_group_name_H-M   'P 1'
#
loop_
_entity.id
_entity.type
_entity.pdbx_description
1 polymer ?
#
loop_
_entity_poly.entity_id
_entity_poly.type
_entity_poly.pdbx_seq_one_letter_code
_entity_poly.pdbx_strand_id
1 'polypeptide(L)'
;MEKGMFFSILAVAGVFLGLASVAVAADLTAEIETSKGKIVVALEPNKTPVTTANFVNLAQKGFYNGITFHRVIPDFMIQGGDPTGTGAGGPGYRFEDEFDPSLKHTGPGILSMANAGPGTNGSQFFITHVATPWLDGKHSVFGRVTAGQDVVNAITQGDKIVAIKITGDTKSLMENPKVAPKVAAWNQVLTKKG
;
A
#
# COMPACT_ATOMS: atom_id res chain seq x y z
N MET A 1 -72.84 7.83 -44.96
CA MET A 1 -71.43 8.15 -45.37
C MET A 1 -70.69 8.65 -44.15
N GLU A 2 -70.06 7.72 -43.40
CA GLU A 2 -69.25 8.08 -42.24
C GLU A 2 -67.79 7.89 -42.62
N LYS A 3 -67.05 8.97 -42.42
CA LYS A 3 -65.55 8.98 -42.63
C LYS A 3 -64.89 8.59 -41.35
N GLY A 4 -64.29 7.39 -41.27
CA GLY A 4 -63.47 6.94 -40.19
C GLY A 4 -62.12 7.68 -40.21
N MET A 5 -61.74 8.28 -39.08
CA MET A 5 -60.50 9.01 -38.83
C MET A 5 -59.56 8.06 -38.16
N PHE A 6 -58.52 7.60 -38.88
CA PHE A 6 -57.42 6.79 -38.31
C PHE A 6 -56.47 7.69 -37.55
N PHE A 7 -56.41 7.52 -36.23
CA PHE A 7 -55.34 8.10 -35.40
C PHE A 7 -54.11 7.18 -35.44
N SER A 8 -53.02 7.69 -36.01
CA SER A 8 -51.73 7.02 -36.02
C SER A 8 -51.00 7.38 -34.69
N ILE A 9 -50.82 6.41 -33.82
CA ILE A 9 -50.05 6.59 -32.57
C ILE A 9 -48.57 6.39 -32.91
N LEU A 10 -47.80 7.48 -32.88
CA LEU A 10 -46.34 7.46 -33.03
C LEU A 10 -45.72 7.05 -31.68
N ALA A 11 -45.19 5.83 -31.60
CA ALA A 11 -44.45 5.36 -30.45
C ALA A 11 -43.04 5.96 -30.48
N VAL A 12 -42.77 6.89 -29.55
CA VAL A 12 -41.41 7.43 -29.33
C VAL A 12 -40.65 6.44 -28.44
N ALA A 13 -39.74 5.68 -29.05
CA ALA A 13 -38.80 4.83 -28.33
C ALA A 13 -37.76 5.72 -27.67
N GLY A 14 -37.89 5.95 -26.37
CA GLY A 14 -36.84 6.61 -25.56
C GLY A 14 -35.61 5.73 -25.41
N VAL A 15 -34.51 6.11 -26.03
CA VAL A 15 -33.20 5.49 -25.81
C VAL A 15 -32.70 5.99 -24.45
N PHE A 16 -32.80 5.15 -23.42
CA PHE A 16 -32.09 5.38 -22.16
C PHE A 16 -30.60 5.11 -22.38
N LEU A 17 -29.82 6.16 -22.60
CA LEU A 17 -28.36 6.08 -22.45
C LEU A 17 -28.04 5.92 -20.96
N GLY A 18 -27.79 4.68 -20.53
CA GLY A 18 -27.26 4.42 -19.21
C GLY A 18 -25.86 5.02 -19.10
N LEU A 19 -25.73 6.12 -18.36
CA LEU A 19 -24.44 6.61 -17.91
C LEU A 19 -23.82 5.55 -16.99
N ALA A 20 -22.95 4.72 -17.54
CA ALA A 20 -22.07 3.89 -16.73
C ALA A 20 -21.20 4.83 -15.90
N SER A 21 -21.51 4.98 -14.63
CA SER A 21 -20.63 5.64 -13.66
C SER A 21 -19.33 4.82 -13.61
N VAL A 22 -18.28 5.34 -14.22
CA VAL A 22 -16.94 4.82 -14.00
C VAL A 22 -16.60 5.15 -12.55
N ALA A 23 -16.80 4.18 -11.66
CA ALA A 23 -16.30 4.27 -10.30
C ALA A 23 -14.78 4.41 -10.42
N VAL A 24 -14.25 5.62 -10.21
CA VAL A 24 -12.83 5.80 -9.97
C VAL A 24 -12.54 5.02 -8.70
N ALA A 25 -11.77 3.94 -8.82
CA ALA A 25 -11.32 3.19 -7.66
C ALA A 25 -10.64 4.20 -6.72
N ALA A 26 -11.16 4.32 -5.50
CA ALA A 26 -10.57 5.21 -4.52
C ALA A 26 -9.11 4.77 -4.30
N ASP A 27 -8.19 5.73 -4.41
CA ASP A 27 -6.76 5.48 -4.21
C ASP A 27 -6.53 4.75 -2.88
N LEU A 28 -5.77 3.67 -2.92
CA LEU A 28 -5.44 2.92 -1.72
C LEU A 28 -4.40 3.71 -0.92
N THR A 29 -4.75 4.07 0.31
CA THR A 29 -3.90 4.89 1.18
C THR A 29 -3.64 4.20 2.52
N ALA A 30 -2.46 4.46 3.07
CA ALA A 30 -2.09 4.11 4.43
C ALA A 30 -1.88 5.37 5.27
N GLU A 31 -2.54 5.45 6.41
CA GLU A 31 -2.33 6.45 7.43
C GLU A 31 -1.51 5.81 8.54
N ILE A 32 -0.24 6.21 8.66
CA ILE A 32 0.69 5.71 9.68
C ILE A 32 0.68 6.72 10.83
N GLU A 33 0.04 6.35 11.92
CA GLU A 33 0.08 7.11 13.15
C GLU A 33 1.36 6.77 13.91
N THR A 34 2.13 7.77 14.28
CA THR A 34 3.42 7.62 14.97
C THR A 34 3.45 8.43 16.25
N SER A 35 4.45 8.18 17.12
CA SER A 35 4.73 8.99 18.31
C SER A 35 5.04 10.47 18.02
N LYS A 36 5.32 10.83 16.75
CA LYS A 36 5.63 12.21 16.29
C LYS A 36 4.52 12.86 15.49
N GLY A 37 3.47 12.11 15.14
CA GLY A 37 2.37 12.59 14.31
C GLY A 37 1.98 11.59 13.23
N LYS A 38 1.24 12.05 12.24
CA LYS A 38 0.64 11.25 11.20
C LYS A 38 1.37 11.41 9.88
N ILE A 39 1.61 10.28 9.20
CA ILE A 39 2.16 10.20 7.84
C ILE A 39 1.08 9.57 6.96
N VAL A 40 0.74 10.20 5.84
CA VAL A 40 -0.21 9.64 4.86
C VAL A 40 0.56 9.22 3.61
N VAL A 41 0.31 8.00 3.16
CA VAL A 41 1.00 7.38 2.02
C VAL A 41 -0.02 6.92 0.99
N ALA A 42 0.14 7.33 -0.27
CA ALA A 42 -0.53 6.68 -1.39
C ALA A 42 0.21 5.39 -1.75
N LEU A 43 -0.52 4.28 -1.83
CA LEU A 43 0.03 2.96 -2.16
C LEU A 43 -0.12 2.65 -3.65
N GLU A 44 0.69 1.72 -4.18
CA GLU A 44 0.78 1.37 -5.60
C GLU A 44 0.30 -0.07 -5.89
N PRO A 45 -0.99 -0.40 -5.62
CA PRO A 45 -1.51 -1.76 -5.75
C PRO A 45 -1.48 -2.31 -7.17
N ASN A 46 -1.49 -1.43 -8.18
CA ASN A 46 -1.50 -1.84 -9.59
C ASN A 46 -0.10 -2.18 -10.12
N LYS A 47 0.94 -1.58 -9.54
CA LYS A 47 2.33 -1.73 -9.99
C LYS A 47 3.11 -2.75 -9.18
N THR A 48 2.85 -2.79 -7.86
CA THR A 48 3.51 -3.70 -6.93
C THR A 48 2.45 -4.38 -6.04
N PRO A 49 1.55 -5.20 -6.64
CA PRO A 49 0.40 -5.78 -5.95
C PRO A 49 0.76 -6.69 -4.78
N VAL A 50 1.79 -7.53 -4.92
CA VAL A 50 2.20 -8.46 -3.85
C VAL A 50 2.80 -7.71 -2.68
N THR A 51 3.67 -6.75 -2.94
CA THR A 51 4.32 -5.91 -1.93
C THR A 51 3.30 -5.06 -1.18
N THR A 52 2.40 -4.41 -1.94
CA THR A 52 1.31 -3.60 -1.36
C THR A 52 0.38 -4.47 -0.51
N ALA A 53 0.00 -5.65 -0.99
CA ALA A 53 -0.88 -6.56 -0.26
C ALA A 53 -0.25 -7.11 1.03
N ASN A 54 1.05 -7.40 1.01
CA ASN A 54 1.78 -7.78 2.21
C ASN A 54 1.68 -6.70 3.29
N PHE A 55 2.01 -5.45 2.94
CA PHE A 55 1.93 -4.32 3.86
C PHE A 55 0.51 -4.10 4.38
N VAL A 56 -0.49 -4.10 3.49
CA VAL A 56 -1.91 -3.93 3.84
C VAL A 56 -2.39 -5.05 4.77
N ASN A 57 -2.09 -6.32 4.45
CA ASN A 57 -2.48 -7.46 5.27
C ASN A 57 -1.90 -7.39 6.68
N LEU A 58 -0.62 -7.04 6.80
CA LEU A 58 0.05 -6.87 8.09
C LEU A 58 -0.53 -5.68 8.88
N ALA A 59 -0.79 -4.55 8.21
CA ALA A 59 -1.38 -3.37 8.82
C ALA A 59 -2.79 -3.65 9.37
N GLN A 60 -3.66 -4.29 8.57
CA GLN A 60 -5.03 -4.66 8.97
C GLN A 60 -5.07 -5.64 10.14
N LYS A 61 -4.02 -6.44 10.35
CA LYS A 61 -3.87 -7.34 11.50
C LYS A 61 -3.24 -6.67 12.73
N GLY A 62 -2.93 -5.38 12.65
CA GLY A 62 -2.26 -4.66 13.73
C GLY A 62 -0.81 -5.08 13.96
N PHE A 63 -0.20 -5.79 13.00
CA PHE A 63 1.17 -6.29 13.13
C PHE A 63 2.19 -5.19 13.45
N TYR A 64 1.98 -4.00 12.90
CA TYR A 64 2.89 -2.87 13.06
C TYR A 64 2.70 -2.08 14.37
N ASN A 65 1.61 -2.34 15.11
CA ASN A 65 1.28 -1.55 16.31
C ASN A 65 2.36 -1.71 17.38
N GLY A 66 2.90 -0.59 17.85
CA GLY A 66 3.93 -0.54 18.88
C GLY A 66 5.36 -0.81 18.40
N ILE A 67 5.55 -1.20 17.11
CA ILE A 67 6.87 -1.42 16.53
C ILE A 67 7.62 -0.10 16.39
N THR A 68 8.91 -0.13 16.68
CA THR A 68 9.78 1.06 16.61
C THR A 68 10.39 1.27 15.22
N PHE A 69 10.70 2.52 14.93
CA PHE A 69 11.69 2.83 13.89
C PHE A 69 13.08 2.52 14.46
N HIS A 70 13.52 1.29 14.24
CA HIS A 70 14.76 0.77 14.85
C HIS A 70 16.04 1.28 14.20
N ARG A 71 15.94 1.87 13.00
CA ARG A 71 17.07 2.46 12.28
C ARG A 71 16.62 3.77 11.62
N VAL A 72 17.27 4.86 12.02
CA VAL A 72 17.03 6.20 11.45
C VAL A 72 18.39 6.79 11.08
N ILE A 73 18.57 7.15 9.82
CA ILE A 73 19.79 7.79 9.34
C ILE A 73 19.38 9.13 8.74
N PRO A 74 19.84 10.25 9.32
CA PRO A 74 19.62 11.59 8.76
C PRO A 74 20.08 11.65 7.30
N ASP A 75 19.37 12.44 6.50
CA ASP A 75 19.64 12.61 5.06
C ASP A 75 19.62 11.31 4.25
N PHE A 76 18.98 10.27 4.78
CA PHE A 76 18.79 9.01 4.07
C PHE A 76 17.36 8.48 4.23
N MET A 77 17.02 7.84 5.38
CA MET A 77 15.70 7.22 5.57
C MET A 77 15.39 6.93 7.04
N ILE A 78 14.11 6.67 7.31
CA ILE A 78 13.63 5.99 8.52
C ILE A 78 13.22 4.56 8.17
N GLN A 79 13.60 3.57 8.97
CA GLN A 79 13.29 2.15 8.78
C GLN A 79 12.59 1.57 10.01
N GLY A 80 11.46 0.89 9.76
CA GLY A 80 10.64 0.22 10.77
C GLY A 80 10.12 -1.12 10.28
N GLY A 81 9.13 -1.67 11.02
CA GLY A 81 8.43 -2.90 10.61
C GLY A 81 9.09 -4.20 11.09
N ASP A 82 10.15 -4.11 11.91
CA ASP A 82 10.73 -5.26 12.60
C ASP A 82 10.09 -5.43 13.98
N PRO A 83 9.35 -6.53 14.25
CA PRO A 83 8.73 -6.75 15.56
C PRO A 83 9.73 -6.95 16.70
N THR A 84 10.99 -7.28 16.39
CA THR A 84 12.06 -7.46 17.38
C THR A 84 12.88 -6.19 17.63
N GLY A 85 12.80 -5.21 16.71
CA GLY A 85 13.57 -3.96 16.78
C GLY A 85 15.06 -4.13 16.56
N THR A 86 15.54 -5.28 16.10
CA THR A 86 16.97 -5.60 15.92
C THR A 86 17.45 -5.42 14.48
N GLY A 87 16.54 -5.27 13.54
CA GLY A 87 16.80 -5.27 12.10
C GLY A 87 16.80 -6.67 11.46
N ALA A 88 16.72 -7.74 12.26
CA ALA A 88 16.73 -9.13 11.79
C ALA A 88 15.35 -9.83 11.84
N GLY A 89 14.38 -9.22 12.51
CA GLY A 89 13.03 -9.77 12.66
C GLY A 89 12.15 -9.55 11.44
N GLY A 90 10.98 -10.23 11.47
CA GLY A 90 10.01 -10.16 10.38
C GLY A 90 8.75 -10.97 10.65
N PRO A 91 7.85 -11.10 9.67
CA PRO A 91 6.54 -11.73 9.85
C PRO A 91 6.60 -13.25 9.93
N GLY A 92 7.76 -13.85 9.68
CA GLY A 92 7.97 -15.30 9.68
C GLY A 92 7.92 -15.93 8.28
N TYR A 93 7.80 -15.13 7.25
CA TYR A 93 7.88 -15.51 5.84
C TYR A 93 8.69 -14.48 5.05
N ARG A 94 9.01 -14.84 3.81
CA ARG A 94 9.66 -13.95 2.83
C ARG A 94 8.90 -14.02 1.51
N PHE A 95 9.06 -12.98 0.69
CA PHE A 95 8.48 -12.93 -0.65
C PHE A 95 9.42 -12.21 -1.63
N GLU A 96 9.13 -12.39 -2.91
CA GLU A 96 9.88 -11.88 -4.04
C GLU A 96 9.86 -10.35 -4.15
N ASP A 97 10.82 -9.81 -4.89
CA ASP A 97 10.84 -8.39 -5.26
C ASP A 97 9.84 -8.09 -6.37
N GLU A 98 9.29 -6.88 -6.36
CA GLU A 98 8.51 -6.31 -7.45
C GLU A 98 9.12 -4.97 -7.87
N PHE A 99 9.67 -4.90 -9.07
CA PHE A 99 10.27 -3.69 -9.61
C PHE A 99 9.46 -3.18 -10.80
N ASP A 100 8.82 -2.02 -10.64
CA ASP A 100 8.17 -1.29 -11.73
C ASP A 100 9.10 -0.17 -12.21
N PRO A 101 9.34 -0.04 -13.54
CA PRO A 101 10.25 0.98 -14.09
C PRO A 101 9.86 2.42 -13.74
N SER A 102 8.57 2.68 -13.49
CA SER A 102 8.06 4.00 -13.12
C SER A 102 8.21 4.32 -11.63
N LEU A 103 8.49 3.31 -10.79
CA LEU A 103 8.64 3.47 -9.35
C LEU A 103 10.11 3.51 -8.97
N LYS A 104 10.58 4.69 -8.62
CA LYS A 104 11.99 5.01 -8.34
C LYS A 104 12.13 5.77 -7.03
N HIS A 105 13.32 5.68 -6.43
CA HIS A 105 13.69 6.43 -5.22
C HIS A 105 14.13 7.87 -5.57
N THR A 106 13.21 8.64 -6.15
CA THR A 106 13.49 9.95 -6.78
C THR A 106 13.55 11.14 -5.84
N GLY A 107 13.21 10.96 -4.56
CA GLY A 107 13.14 12.08 -3.62
C GLY A 107 12.75 11.65 -2.21
N PRO A 108 12.38 12.62 -1.37
CA PRO A 108 11.82 12.33 -0.05
C PRO A 108 10.46 11.65 -0.16
N GLY A 109 10.09 10.90 0.88
CA GLY A 109 8.78 10.30 1.03
C GLY A 109 8.52 9.03 0.20
N ILE A 110 9.54 8.40 -0.35
CA ILE A 110 9.36 7.11 -1.04
C ILE A 110 9.25 6.00 0.01
N LEU A 111 8.14 5.24 -0.04
CA LEU A 111 7.92 4.05 0.77
C LEU A 111 8.40 2.82 -0.01
N SER A 112 9.34 2.08 0.57
CA SER A 112 10.01 0.96 -0.07
C SER A 112 10.31 -0.17 0.92
N MET A 113 10.46 -1.42 0.43
CA MET A 113 10.79 -2.58 1.27
C MET A 113 12.26 -2.61 1.64
N ALA A 114 12.54 -2.80 2.92
CA ALA A 114 13.86 -3.24 3.35
C ALA A 114 14.01 -4.74 3.13
N ASN A 115 15.18 -5.17 2.68
CA ASN A 115 15.50 -6.57 2.45
C ASN A 115 16.98 -6.86 2.74
N ALA A 116 17.35 -8.13 2.78
CA ALA A 116 18.72 -8.64 2.95
C ALA A 116 19.27 -9.27 1.65
N GLY A 117 18.84 -8.78 0.52
CA GLY A 117 19.17 -9.27 -0.82
C GLY A 117 17.91 -9.73 -1.58
N PRO A 118 18.05 -10.18 -2.82
CA PRO A 118 16.92 -10.54 -3.68
C PRO A 118 15.96 -11.56 -3.05
N GLY A 119 14.64 -11.27 -3.15
CA GLY A 119 13.59 -12.19 -2.69
C GLY A 119 13.50 -12.36 -1.18
N THR A 120 14.05 -11.43 -0.39
CA THR A 120 14.02 -11.53 1.09
C THR A 120 13.11 -10.49 1.75
N ASN A 121 12.14 -9.94 1.03
CA ASN A 121 11.16 -9.02 1.60
C ASN A 121 10.34 -9.69 2.69
N GLY A 122 10.02 -8.95 3.73
CA GLY A 122 9.21 -9.41 4.87
C GLY A 122 8.24 -8.32 5.34
N SER A 123 8.40 -7.86 6.58
CA SER A 123 7.59 -6.77 7.13
C SER A 123 8.33 -5.43 7.20
N GLN A 124 9.65 -5.43 7.08
CA GLN A 124 10.43 -4.20 7.23
C GLN A 124 10.31 -3.30 6.01
N PHE A 125 10.10 -2.01 6.25
CA PHE A 125 10.00 -0.98 5.24
C PHE A 125 10.80 0.26 5.65
N PHE A 126 11.06 1.14 4.70
CA PHE A 126 11.66 2.44 4.96
C PHE A 126 10.95 3.56 4.20
N ILE A 127 11.08 4.78 4.71
CA ILE A 127 10.61 6.00 4.05
C ILE A 127 11.81 6.93 3.91
N THR A 128 12.03 7.45 2.71
CA THR A 128 13.21 8.25 2.37
C THR A 128 13.10 9.70 2.86
N HIS A 129 14.24 10.27 3.28
CA HIS A 129 14.40 11.71 3.52
C HIS A 129 14.81 12.47 2.25
N VAL A 130 15.51 11.79 1.34
CA VAL A 130 16.08 12.36 0.10
C VAL A 130 15.98 11.36 -1.04
N ALA A 131 16.39 11.73 -2.24
CA ALA A 131 16.55 10.80 -3.35
C ALA A 131 17.65 9.78 -3.06
N THR A 132 17.38 8.50 -3.33
CA THR A 132 18.29 7.38 -3.08
C THR A 132 18.38 6.46 -4.31
N PRO A 133 18.81 6.97 -5.49
CA PRO A 133 18.69 6.24 -6.76
C PRO A 133 19.54 4.95 -6.80
N TRP A 134 20.52 4.79 -5.94
CA TRP A 134 21.32 3.56 -5.81
C TRP A 134 20.54 2.37 -5.26
N LEU A 135 19.31 2.58 -4.76
CA LEU A 135 18.39 1.55 -4.29
C LEU A 135 17.42 1.06 -5.38
N ASP A 136 17.40 1.74 -6.54
CA ASP A 136 16.55 1.36 -7.66
C ASP A 136 16.91 -0.04 -8.19
N GLY A 137 15.89 -0.88 -8.41
CA GLY A 137 16.06 -2.26 -8.83
C GLY A 137 16.63 -3.20 -7.77
N LYS A 138 16.73 -2.73 -6.50
CA LYS A 138 17.16 -3.54 -5.35
C LYS A 138 16.13 -3.60 -4.24
N HIS A 139 15.30 -2.56 -4.13
CA HIS A 139 14.24 -2.44 -3.14
C HIS A 139 12.92 -2.11 -3.83
N SER A 140 11.85 -2.81 -3.47
CA SER A 140 10.53 -2.67 -4.08
C SER A 140 9.84 -1.42 -3.54
N VAL A 141 9.73 -0.39 -4.38
CA VAL A 141 8.94 0.81 -4.08
C VAL A 141 7.47 0.47 -4.23
N PHE A 142 6.66 0.77 -3.22
CA PHE A 142 5.23 0.45 -3.23
C PHE A 142 4.32 1.58 -2.72
N GLY A 143 4.87 2.77 -2.50
CA GLY A 143 4.08 3.95 -2.11
C GLY A 143 4.90 5.23 -2.05
N ARG A 144 4.17 6.32 -1.83
CA ARG A 144 4.73 7.68 -1.69
C ARG A 144 3.96 8.46 -0.62
N VAL A 145 4.67 9.16 0.23
CA VAL A 145 4.10 10.10 1.21
C VAL A 145 3.40 11.24 0.47
N THR A 146 2.15 11.48 0.83
CA THR A 146 1.31 12.57 0.32
C THR A 146 1.08 13.67 1.36
N ALA A 147 1.25 13.33 2.66
CA ALA A 147 1.23 14.30 3.75
C ALA A 147 2.07 13.79 4.94
N GLY A 148 2.66 14.70 5.71
CA GLY A 148 3.45 14.35 6.89
C GLY A 148 4.93 14.05 6.60
N GLN A 149 5.53 14.61 5.54
CA GLN A 149 6.98 14.50 5.32
C GLN A 149 7.78 15.19 6.44
N ASP A 150 7.26 16.24 7.03
CA ASP A 150 7.81 16.89 8.23
C ASP A 150 7.84 15.94 9.42
N VAL A 151 6.80 15.09 9.59
CA VAL A 151 6.78 14.02 10.61
C VAL A 151 7.83 12.97 10.29
N VAL A 152 7.98 12.52 9.03
CA VAL A 152 9.06 11.59 8.62
C VAL A 152 10.42 12.16 9.02
N ASN A 153 10.65 13.44 8.77
CA ASN A 153 11.92 14.12 9.08
C ASN A 153 12.15 14.31 10.60
N ALA A 154 11.07 14.34 11.40
CA ALA A 154 11.13 14.51 12.86
C ALA A 154 11.26 13.18 13.62
N ILE A 155 11.07 12.02 12.97
CA ILE A 155 11.23 10.71 13.58
C ILE A 155 12.69 10.46 13.94
N THR A 156 12.90 9.95 15.14
CA THR A 156 14.18 9.53 15.68
C THR A 156 14.16 8.04 15.99
N GLN A 157 15.34 7.44 16.11
CA GLN A 157 15.44 6.01 16.46
C GLN A 157 14.77 5.72 17.80
N GLY A 158 13.89 4.71 17.82
CA GLY A 158 13.08 4.34 18.98
C GLY A 158 11.68 4.92 18.99
N ASP A 159 11.36 5.92 18.15
CA ASP A 159 9.98 6.36 17.95
C ASP A 159 9.12 5.22 17.43
N LYS A 160 7.80 5.24 17.75
CA LYS A 160 6.92 4.10 17.52
C LYS A 160 5.90 4.36 16.42
N ILE A 161 5.55 3.31 15.72
CA ILE A 161 4.31 3.19 14.96
C ILE A 161 3.21 2.89 15.97
N VAL A 162 2.24 3.79 16.14
CA VAL A 162 1.10 3.60 17.03
C VAL A 162 0.09 2.67 16.37
N ALA A 163 -0.29 2.98 15.13
CA ALA A 163 -1.19 2.19 14.31
C ALA A 163 -1.00 2.52 12.83
N ILE A 164 -1.43 1.61 11.95
CA ILE A 164 -1.55 1.88 10.51
C ILE A 164 -2.99 1.60 10.08
N LYS A 165 -3.67 2.62 9.59
CA LYS A 165 -5.02 2.53 9.05
C LYS A 165 -4.98 2.51 7.52
N ILE A 166 -5.62 1.53 6.92
CA ILE A 166 -5.75 1.42 5.46
C ILE A 166 -7.12 1.92 5.02
N THR A 167 -7.15 2.72 3.95
CA THR A 167 -8.37 3.27 3.36
C THR A 167 -8.33 3.08 1.84
N GLY A 168 -9.46 2.76 1.22
CA GLY A 168 -9.60 2.47 -0.20
C GLY A 168 -10.00 1.03 -0.47
N ASP A 169 -9.94 0.61 -1.74
CA ASP A 169 -10.38 -0.73 -2.16
C ASP A 169 -9.31 -1.79 -1.89
N THR A 170 -9.34 -2.34 -0.69
CA THR A 170 -8.49 -3.49 -0.33
C THR A 170 -9.02 -4.81 -0.89
N LYS A 171 -10.31 -4.90 -1.21
CA LYS A 171 -10.93 -6.14 -1.69
C LYS A 171 -10.35 -6.55 -3.03
N SER A 172 -10.38 -5.64 -4.02
CA SER A 172 -9.79 -5.90 -5.34
C SER A 172 -8.32 -6.30 -5.27
N LEU A 173 -7.54 -5.67 -4.38
CA LEU A 173 -6.15 -6.03 -4.15
C LEU A 173 -6.02 -7.46 -3.61
N MET A 174 -6.79 -7.81 -2.58
CA MET A 174 -6.69 -9.13 -1.92
C MET A 174 -7.25 -10.27 -2.77
N GLU A 175 -8.20 -9.98 -3.67
CA GLU A 175 -8.76 -10.94 -4.64
C GLU A 175 -7.92 -11.08 -5.92
N ASN A 176 -6.89 -10.27 -6.11
CA ASN A 176 -5.98 -10.38 -7.25
C ASN A 176 -5.37 -11.79 -7.32
N PRO A 177 -5.43 -12.49 -8.48
CA PRO A 177 -4.93 -13.87 -8.61
C PRO A 177 -3.45 -14.08 -8.26
N LYS A 178 -2.61 -13.05 -8.39
CA LYS A 178 -1.20 -13.10 -7.96
C LYS A 178 -1.04 -12.96 -6.43
N VAL A 179 -2.01 -12.35 -5.77
CA VAL A 179 -1.96 -11.95 -4.36
C VAL A 179 -2.68 -12.96 -3.46
N ALA A 180 -3.89 -13.36 -3.80
CA ALA A 180 -4.76 -14.17 -2.95
C ALA A 180 -4.11 -15.44 -2.38
N PRO A 181 -3.40 -16.29 -3.18
CA PRO A 181 -2.76 -17.49 -2.64
C PRO A 181 -1.61 -17.16 -1.68
N LYS A 182 -0.89 -16.04 -1.90
CA LYS A 182 0.20 -15.62 -1.02
C LYS A 182 -0.34 -15.12 0.31
N VAL A 183 -1.36 -14.29 0.30
CA VAL A 183 -2.02 -13.79 1.53
C VAL A 183 -2.57 -14.94 2.36
N ALA A 184 -3.18 -15.94 1.72
CA ALA A 184 -3.65 -17.14 2.41
C ALA A 184 -2.51 -17.89 3.11
N ALA A 185 -1.38 -18.10 2.44
CA ALA A 185 -0.19 -18.75 3.00
C ALA A 185 0.44 -17.91 4.13
N TRP A 186 0.58 -16.60 3.97
CA TRP A 186 1.10 -15.69 4.99
C TRP A 186 0.26 -15.71 6.27
N ASN A 187 -1.07 -15.73 6.11
CA ASN A 187 -1.98 -15.77 7.24
C ASN A 187 -1.85 -17.05 8.06
N GLN A 188 -1.55 -18.18 7.44
CA GLN A 188 -1.26 -19.44 8.15
C GLN A 188 0.02 -19.35 9.00
N VAL A 189 1.03 -18.60 8.53
CA VAL A 189 2.27 -18.39 9.30
C VAL A 189 2.03 -17.45 10.48
N LEU A 190 1.27 -16.36 10.26
CA LEU A 190 0.98 -15.35 11.29
C LEU A 190 0.17 -15.95 12.45
N THR A 191 -0.81 -16.80 12.19
CA THR A 191 -1.63 -17.45 13.23
C THR A 191 -0.89 -18.48 14.08
N LYS A 192 0.23 -19.05 13.58
CA LYS A 192 1.04 -20.00 14.36
C LYS A 192 1.96 -19.32 15.38
N LYS A 193 2.09 -17.99 15.32
CA LYS A 193 2.99 -17.21 16.20
C LYS A 193 2.25 -16.46 17.32
N GLY A 194 0.91 -16.41 17.29
CA GLY A 194 0.03 -15.90 18.35
C GLY A 194 -0.42 -17.08 19.23
#